data_2bf54eea659b527e8ccd6dbff7aa3641
#
_entry.id   2bf54eea659b527e8ccd6dbff7aa3641
#
_cell.length_a   1.000
_cell.length_b   1.000
_cell.length_c   1.000
_cell.angle_alpha   90.00
_cell.angle_beta   90.00
_cell.angle_gamma   90.00
#
_symmetry.space_group_name_H-M   'P 1'
#
loop_
_entity.id
_entity.type
_entity.pdbx_description
1 polymer ?
#
loop_
_entity_poly.entity_id
_entity_poly.type
_entity_poly.pdbx_seq_one_letter_code
_entity_poly.pdbx_strand_id
1 'polypeptide(L)'
;MKKMALFLTVLLSSAAAQAADYFLPYTECDGSANVRVAPDTRSKIMTVLNYESRKHKILRKQGKWFHIQLDGIRTGYVHQSQGFIVHNYVVASPDGSANVRNNSYPEEPIGQGEIIKTLPNGTRVQIAPAFRKGDWLWYSNQGAYTEKDEYGHHVSIQGYIHKSQLRRME
;
A
#
# COMPACT_ATOMS: atom_id res chain seq x y z
N MET A 1 -14.91 -60.72 -11.84
CA MET A 1 -14.59 -59.78 -10.74
C MET A 1 -13.99 -58.50 -11.37
N LYS A 2 -14.79 -57.40 -11.46
CA LYS A 2 -14.35 -56.11 -12.01
C LYS A 2 -13.76 -55.29 -10.87
N LYS A 3 -12.47 -54.97 -10.97
CA LYS A 3 -11.80 -54.03 -10.01
C LYS A 3 -12.15 -52.59 -10.43
N MET A 4 -12.90 -51.90 -9.57
CA MET A 4 -13.24 -50.51 -9.70
C MET A 4 -12.09 -49.67 -9.11
N ALA A 5 -11.32 -48.97 -9.92
CA ALA A 5 -10.27 -48.05 -9.47
C ALA A 5 -10.92 -46.71 -9.10
N LEU A 6 -10.86 -46.39 -7.81
CA LEU A 6 -11.33 -45.09 -7.28
C LEU A 6 -10.23 -44.04 -7.52
N PHE A 7 -10.44 -43.13 -8.48
CA PHE A 7 -9.58 -41.94 -8.68
C PHE A 7 -9.94 -40.89 -7.65
N LEU A 8 -9.06 -40.69 -6.68
CA LEU A 8 -9.15 -39.64 -5.69
C LEU A 8 -8.57 -38.35 -6.32
N THR A 9 -9.42 -37.47 -6.83
CA THR A 9 -9.00 -36.16 -7.35
C THR A 9 -8.75 -35.23 -6.16
N VAL A 10 -7.49 -35.00 -5.82
CA VAL A 10 -7.09 -33.99 -4.84
C VAL A 10 -7.20 -32.62 -5.49
N LEU A 11 -8.26 -31.86 -5.16
CA LEU A 11 -8.40 -30.45 -5.49
C LEU A 11 -7.42 -29.66 -4.63
N LEU A 12 -6.25 -29.35 -5.20
CA LEU A 12 -5.34 -28.34 -4.65
C LEU A 12 -5.98 -26.98 -4.84
N SER A 13 -6.73 -26.50 -3.84
CA SER A 13 -7.12 -25.10 -3.76
C SER A 13 -5.87 -24.27 -3.45
N SER A 14 -5.27 -23.66 -4.49
CA SER A 14 -4.30 -22.61 -4.30
C SER A 14 -5.01 -21.41 -3.66
N ALA A 15 -4.87 -21.24 -2.36
CA ALA A 15 -5.24 -19.99 -1.72
C ALA A 15 -4.37 -18.90 -2.34
N ALA A 16 -4.94 -18.11 -3.26
CA ALA A 16 -4.29 -16.91 -3.74
C ALA A 16 -4.03 -16.04 -2.51
N ALA A 17 -2.76 -15.80 -2.21
CA ALA A 17 -2.39 -14.91 -1.12
C ALA A 17 -2.91 -13.51 -1.47
N GLN A 18 -4.04 -13.13 -0.87
CA GLN A 18 -4.59 -11.78 -1.04
C GLN A 18 -3.54 -10.76 -0.61
N ALA A 19 -3.27 -9.81 -1.48
CA ALA A 19 -2.34 -8.73 -1.17
C ALA A 19 -2.98 -7.83 -0.10
N ALA A 20 -2.46 -7.92 1.12
CA ALA A 20 -3.01 -7.15 2.23
C ALA A 20 -2.85 -5.65 2.02
N ASP A 21 -3.90 -4.90 2.31
CA ASP A 21 -3.83 -3.44 2.44
C ASP A 21 -3.09 -3.07 3.75
N TYR A 22 -2.51 -1.86 3.76
CA TYR A 22 -1.79 -1.36 4.92
C TYR A 22 -2.39 -0.05 5.40
N PHE A 23 -2.34 0.18 6.70
CA PHE A 23 -2.61 1.45 7.34
C PHE A 23 -1.30 2.20 7.53
N LEU A 24 -1.24 3.46 7.08
CA LEU A 24 -0.15 4.39 7.30
C LEU A 24 -0.66 5.51 8.22
N PRO A 25 -0.14 5.63 9.45
CA PRO A 25 -0.54 6.71 10.34
C PRO A 25 -0.13 8.05 9.74
N TYR A 26 -1.08 8.96 9.68
CA TYR A 26 -0.86 10.34 9.27
C TYR A 26 -2.03 11.17 9.76
N THR A 27 -1.73 12.21 10.52
CA THR A 27 -2.73 13.20 10.87
C THR A 27 -2.15 14.58 10.62
N GLU A 28 -2.91 15.42 9.97
CA GLU A 28 -2.51 16.81 9.68
C GLU A 28 -2.42 17.64 10.98
N CYS A 29 -3.08 17.17 12.05
CA CYS A 29 -3.22 17.92 13.29
C CYS A 29 -2.16 17.58 14.34
N ASP A 30 -1.87 16.29 14.57
CA ASP A 30 -1.00 15.85 15.67
C ASP A 30 0.04 14.79 15.28
N GLY A 31 0.04 14.36 14.01
CA GLY A 31 1.01 13.41 13.48
C GLY A 31 0.94 12.02 14.11
N SER A 32 -0.16 11.70 14.84
CA SER A 32 -0.26 10.46 15.59
C SER A 32 -1.59 9.72 15.38
N ALA A 33 -1.58 8.40 15.61
CA ALA A 33 -2.76 7.56 15.56
C ALA A 33 -2.85 6.67 16.80
N ASN A 34 -3.97 6.77 17.53
CA ASN A 34 -4.24 5.97 18.70
C ASN A 34 -4.68 4.56 18.32
N VAL A 35 -3.94 3.56 18.75
CA VAL A 35 -4.34 2.16 18.63
C VAL A 35 -5.01 1.70 19.91
N ARG A 36 -6.20 1.13 19.78
CA ARG A 36 -7.06 0.78 20.91
C ARG A 36 -7.31 -0.73 20.99
N VAL A 37 -7.71 -1.20 22.17
CA VAL A 37 -8.04 -2.62 22.40
C VAL A 37 -9.35 -3.06 21.75
N ALA A 38 -10.26 -2.11 21.47
CA ALA A 38 -11.55 -2.36 20.80
C ALA A 38 -11.90 -1.21 19.85
N PRO A 39 -12.79 -1.42 18.85
CA PRO A 39 -13.21 -0.40 17.87
C PRO A 39 -14.21 0.59 18.47
N ASP A 40 -13.80 1.28 19.53
CA ASP A 40 -14.58 2.28 20.27
C ASP A 40 -13.64 3.38 20.76
N THR A 41 -14.08 4.66 20.61
CA THR A 41 -13.31 5.83 21.03
C THR A 41 -13.08 5.89 22.55
N ARG A 42 -13.92 5.24 23.35
CA ARG A 42 -13.79 5.14 24.82
C ARG A 42 -12.90 3.98 25.26
N SER A 43 -12.57 3.08 24.34
CA SER A 43 -11.73 1.93 24.63
C SER A 43 -10.29 2.36 24.96
N LYS A 44 -9.63 1.58 25.83
CA LYS A 44 -8.26 1.85 26.27
C LYS A 44 -7.30 1.94 25.08
N ILE A 45 -6.46 2.97 25.07
CA ILE A 45 -5.34 3.10 24.13
C ILE A 45 -4.24 2.13 24.54
N MET A 46 -3.81 1.30 23.60
CA MET A 46 -2.72 0.33 23.77
C MET A 46 -1.37 0.96 23.46
N THR A 47 -1.33 1.74 22.37
CA THR A 47 -0.14 2.42 21.88
C THR A 47 -0.53 3.55 20.96
N VAL A 48 0.42 4.42 20.67
CA VAL A 48 0.29 5.53 19.72
C VAL A 48 1.29 5.30 18.60
N LEU A 49 0.82 5.41 17.36
CA LEU A 49 1.65 5.39 16.16
C LEU A 49 1.89 6.83 15.73
N ASN A 50 3.12 7.17 15.40
CA ASN A 50 3.49 8.47 14.84
C ASN A 50 3.73 8.35 13.32
N TYR A 51 3.99 9.47 12.65
CA TYR A 51 4.22 9.50 11.20
C TYR A 51 5.49 8.71 10.78
N GLU A 52 6.45 8.50 11.68
CA GLU A 52 7.63 7.67 11.46
C GLU A 52 7.32 6.19 11.56
N SER A 53 6.15 5.84 12.10
CA SER A 53 5.73 4.46 12.22
C SER A 53 5.62 3.82 10.84
N ARG A 54 6.03 2.56 10.78
CA ARG A 54 5.91 1.76 9.55
C ARG A 54 4.44 1.53 9.20
N LYS A 55 4.20 1.17 7.95
CA LYS A 55 2.89 0.70 7.50
C LYS A 55 2.49 -0.56 8.25
N HIS A 56 1.25 -0.58 8.75
CA HIS A 56 0.68 -1.68 9.51
C HIS A 56 -0.32 -2.45 8.66
N LYS A 57 -0.16 -3.77 8.57
CA LYS A 57 -1.07 -4.63 7.81
C LYS A 57 -2.49 -4.51 8.35
N ILE A 58 -3.46 -4.23 7.49
CA ILE A 58 -4.88 -4.27 7.82
C ILE A 58 -5.34 -5.72 7.77
N LEU A 59 -5.84 -6.23 8.89
CA LEU A 59 -6.37 -7.58 9.02
C LEU A 59 -7.85 -7.64 8.62
N ARG A 60 -8.61 -6.61 9.01
CA ARG A 60 -10.02 -6.45 8.66
C ARG A 60 -10.49 -5.02 8.89
N LYS A 61 -11.60 -4.65 8.24
CA LYS A 61 -12.34 -3.41 8.50
C LYS A 61 -13.58 -3.72 9.34
N GLN A 62 -13.86 -2.87 10.33
CA GLN A 62 -15.06 -2.95 11.18
C GLN A 62 -15.66 -1.55 11.32
N GLY A 63 -16.66 -1.24 10.51
CA GLY A 63 -17.22 0.11 10.43
C GLY A 63 -16.15 1.13 10.02
N LYS A 64 -15.91 2.12 10.88
CA LYS A 64 -14.88 3.16 10.71
C LYS A 64 -13.51 2.78 11.28
N TRP A 65 -13.36 1.55 11.75
CA TRP A 65 -12.13 1.06 12.38
C TRP A 65 -11.41 0.04 11.51
N PHE A 66 -10.08 0.10 11.53
CA PHE A 66 -9.21 -0.94 10.98
C PHE A 66 -8.62 -1.75 12.13
N HIS A 67 -8.78 -3.07 12.08
CA HIS A 67 -8.01 -3.98 12.91
C HIS A 67 -6.67 -4.19 12.24
N ILE A 68 -5.61 -3.74 12.86
CA ILE A 68 -4.26 -3.75 12.29
C ILE A 68 -3.31 -4.65 13.07
N GLN A 69 -2.29 -5.14 12.40
CA GLN A 69 -1.18 -5.84 13.01
C GLN A 69 -0.10 -4.82 13.41
N LEU A 70 0.26 -4.79 14.66
CA LEU A 70 1.30 -3.89 15.20
C LEU A 70 2.70 -4.49 15.01
N ASP A 71 2.82 -5.77 15.37
CA ASP A 71 4.03 -6.59 15.20
C ASP A 71 3.61 -8.05 14.95
N GLY A 72 4.52 -8.99 15.10
CA GLY A 72 4.26 -10.40 14.82
C GLY A 72 3.06 -11.01 15.58
N ILE A 73 2.72 -10.47 16.75
CA ILE A 73 1.73 -11.05 17.66
C ILE A 73 0.63 -10.05 18.03
N ARG A 74 0.98 -8.79 18.30
CA ARG A 74 0.04 -7.78 18.80
C ARG A 74 -0.82 -7.20 17.68
N THR A 75 -2.09 -7.03 17.98
CA THR A 75 -3.05 -6.38 17.09
C THR A 75 -3.85 -5.32 17.86
N GLY A 76 -4.49 -4.39 17.16
CA GLY A 76 -5.33 -3.38 17.78
C GLY A 76 -6.19 -2.66 16.74
N TYR A 77 -6.98 -1.73 17.20
CA TYR A 77 -7.92 -0.98 16.37
C TYR A 77 -7.50 0.47 16.25
N VAL A 78 -7.47 0.97 15.01
CA VAL A 78 -7.21 2.37 14.68
C VAL A 78 -8.38 2.94 13.90
N HIS A 79 -8.76 4.18 14.18
CA HIS A 79 -9.86 4.83 13.47
C HIS A 79 -9.38 5.31 12.08
N GLN A 80 -10.23 5.17 11.07
CA GLN A 80 -9.88 5.49 9.67
C GLN A 80 -9.48 6.96 9.44
N SER A 81 -9.89 7.89 10.33
CA SER A 81 -9.51 9.30 10.23
C SER A 81 -8.09 9.60 10.68
N GLN A 82 -7.38 8.63 11.25
CA GLN A 82 -6.04 8.83 11.81
C GLN A 82 -4.92 8.37 10.88
N GLY A 83 -5.23 8.11 9.61
CA GLY A 83 -4.24 7.70 8.63
C GLY A 83 -4.83 7.36 7.28
N PHE A 84 -3.98 6.83 6.40
CA PHE A 84 -4.34 6.47 5.04
C PHE A 84 -4.27 4.96 4.83
N ILE A 85 -5.08 4.47 3.88
CA ILE A 85 -4.95 3.10 3.39
C ILE A 85 -3.95 3.11 2.25
N VAL A 86 -2.98 2.20 2.31
CA VAL A 86 -2.01 1.93 1.25
C VAL A 86 -2.37 0.59 0.63
N HIS A 87 -2.64 0.61 -0.67
CA HIS A 87 -2.96 -0.60 -1.43
C HIS A 87 -1.75 -1.10 -2.20
N ASN A 88 -1.71 -2.41 -2.44
CA ASN A 88 -0.72 -3.01 -3.33
C ASN A 88 -1.25 -3.01 -4.77
N TYR A 89 -0.38 -2.58 -5.67
CA TYR A 89 -0.59 -2.61 -7.11
C TYR A 89 0.55 -3.35 -7.79
N VAL A 90 0.30 -3.79 -9.00
CA VAL A 90 1.32 -4.29 -9.92
C VAL A 90 1.29 -3.43 -11.18
N VAL A 91 2.44 -3.10 -11.71
CA VAL A 91 2.57 -2.46 -13.02
C VAL A 91 2.07 -3.41 -14.08
N ALA A 92 1.10 -2.96 -14.88
CA ALA A 92 0.43 -3.74 -15.92
C ALA A 92 0.03 -2.81 -17.09
N SER A 93 1.03 -2.16 -17.67
CA SER A 93 0.87 -1.23 -18.79
C SER A 93 0.91 -1.96 -20.14
N PRO A 94 0.08 -1.60 -21.13
CA PRO A 94 0.20 -2.09 -22.50
C PRO A 94 1.59 -1.84 -23.11
N ASP A 95 2.25 -0.76 -22.69
CA ASP A 95 3.57 -0.34 -23.18
C ASP A 95 4.75 -1.09 -22.53
N GLY A 96 4.45 -2.09 -21.67
CA GLY A 96 5.46 -2.90 -20.99
C GLY A 96 6.04 -2.27 -19.72
N SER A 97 5.73 -1.01 -19.43
CA SER A 97 6.25 -0.29 -18.26
C SER A 97 5.34 0.86 -17.83
N ALA A 98 5.51 1.32 -16.60
CA ALA A 98 4.88 2.54 -16.07
C ALA A 98 5.92 3.62 -15.80
N ASN A 99 5.57 4.85 -16.10
CA ASN A 99 6.42 6.00 -15.84
C ASN A 99 6.01 6.70 -14.55
N VAL A 100 6.96 6.87 -13.64
CA VAL A 100 6.85 7.75 -12.48
C VAL A 100 7.26 9.14 -12.93
N ARG A 101 6.34 10.10 -12.79
CA ARG A 101 6.59 11.47 -13.21
C ARG A 101 6.72 12.40 -12.03
N ASN A 102 7.71 13.27 -12.11
CA ASN A 102 7.84 14.39 -11.19
C ASN A 102 6.67 15.37 -11.40
N ASN A 103 6.20 15.97 -10.32
CA ASN A 103 5.23 17.06 -10.36
C ASN A 103 5.58 18.07 -9.27
N SER A 104 6.86 18.41 -9.23
CA SER A 104 7.41 19.36 -8.23
C SER A 104 6.97 20.80 -8.49
N TYR A 105 6.54 21.09 -9.70
CA TYR A 105 6.06 22.41 -10.08
C TYR A 105 4.53 22.45 -10.05
N PRO A 106 3.92 23.24 -9.16
CA PRO A 106 2.46 23.32 -9.04
C PRO A 106 1.75 23.81 -10.31
N GLU A 107 2.48 24.47 -11.18
CA GLU A 107 2.00 25.08 -12.42
C GLU A 107 1.97 24.10 -13.60
N GLU A 108 2.69 22.98 -13.52
CA GLU A 108 2.67 21.97 -14.57
C GLU A 108 1.42 21.09 -14.46
N PRO A 109 0.71 20.85 -15.58
CA PRO A 109 -0.36 19.86 -15.60
C PRO A 109 0.17 18.50 -15.18
N ILE A 110 -0.55 17.83 -14.28
CA ILE A 110 -0.16 16.52 -13.81
C ILE A 110 -0.03 15.57 -14.98
N GLY A 111 1.10 14.86 -15.04
CA GLY A 111 1.40 13.92 -16.12
C GLY A 111 2.24 14.49 -17.25
N GLN A 112 2.55 15.79 -17.25
CA GLN A 112 3.49 16.41 -18.17
C GLN A 112 4.90 16.56 -17.58
N GLY A 113 5.04 16.37 -16.26
CA GLY A 113 6.33 16.45 -15.59
C GLY A 113 7.34 15.41 -16.08
N GLU A 114 8.60 15.66 -15.79
CA GLU A 114 9.72 14.79 -16.15
C GLU A 114 9.51 13.35 -15.67
N ILE A 115 9.90 12.38 -16.50
CA ILE A 115 9.96 10.97 -16.09
C ILE A 115 11.19 10.78 -15.21
N ILE A 116 10.98 10.58 -13.92
CA ILE A 116 12.05 10.38 -12.94
C ILE A 116 12.38 8.91 -12.75
N LYS A 117 11.49 8.01 -13.15
CA LYS A 117 11.71 6.56 -13.14
C LYS A 117 10.75 5.83 -14.07
N THR A 118 11.23 4.74 -14.64
CA THR A 118 10.41 3.76 -15.37
C THR A 118 10.40 2.43 -14.61
N LEU A 119 9.20 1.89 -14.40
CA LEU A 119 8.97 0.63 -13.69
C LEU A 119 8.46 -0.42 -14.67
N PRO A 120 9.16 -1.54 -14.88
CA PRO A 120 8.72 -2.59 -15.81
C PRO A 120 7.44 -3.28 -15.32
N ASN A 121 6.69 -3.89 -16.26
CA ASN A 121 5.52 -4.70 -15.92
C ASN A 121 5.89 -5.81 -14.93
N GLY A 122 4.97 -6.11 -14.01
CA GLY A 122 5.21 -7.04 -12.91
C GLY A 122 5.81 -6.39 -11.66
N THR A 123 6.33 -5.16 -11.74
CA THR A 123 6.83 -4.43 -10.56
C THR A 123 5.67 -4.20 -9.57
N ARG A 124 5.88 -4.60 -8.33
CA ARG A 124 4.92 -4.35 -7.24
C ARG A 124 5.16 -2.97 -6.65
N VAL A 125 4.11 -2.19 -6.52
CA VAL A 125 4.15 -0.84 -5.95
C VAL A 125 3.09 -0.66 -4.88
N GLN A 126 3.35 0.24 -3.95
CA GLN A 126 2.39 0.61 -2.90
C GLN A 126 1.90 2.02 -3.13
N ILE A 127 0.60 2.17 -3.18
CA ILE A 127 -0.09 3.42 -3.52
C ILE A 127 -1.04 3.80 -2.39
N ALA A 128 -1.00 5.05 -1.99
CA ALA A 128 -2.01 5.66 -1.11
C ALA A 128 -2.98 6.50 -1.96
N PRO A 129 -4.18 6.00 -2.29
CA PRO A 129 -5.11 6.70 -3.18
C PRO A 129 -5.62 8.03 -2.64
N ALA A 130 -5.44 8.29 -1.34
CA ALA A 130 -5.78 9.57 -0.72
C ALA A 130 -5.00 10.74 -1.33
N PHE A 131 -3.81 10.50 -1.86
CA PHE A 131 -2.95 11.52 -2.49
C PHE A 131 -3.08 11.56 -4.02
N ARG A 132 -4.13 10.94 -4.58
CA ARG A 132 -4.35 11.01 -6.02
C ARG A 132 -4.69 12.42 -6.49
N LYS A 133 -4.30 12.72 -7.71
CA LYS A 133 -4.73 13.93 -8.46
C LYS A 133 -5.38 13.46 -9.76
N GLY A 134 -6.71 13.46 -9.80
CA GLY A 134 -7.47 12.86 -10.92
C GLY A 134 -7.13 11.38 -11.11
N ASP A 135 -6.62 11.04 -12.29
CA ASP A 135 -6.24 9.67 -12.67
C ASP A 135 -4.78 9.33 -12.34
N TRP A 136 -4.07 10.26 -11.73
CA TRP A 136 -2.68 10.09 -11.32
C TRP A 136 -2.60 9.70 -9.84
N LEU A 137 -1.93 8.59 -9.58
CA LEU A 137 -1.77 7.99 -8.26
C LEU A 137 -0.38 8.32 -7.72
N TRP A 138 -0.32 8.77 -6.47
CA TRP A 138 0.93 9.08 -5.79
C TRP A 138 1.70 7.80 -5.46
N TYR A 139 2.91 7.73 -5.97
CA TYR A 139 3.89 6.67 -5.71
C TYR A 139 5.02 7.21 -4.85
N SER A 140 5.46 6.41 -3.90
CA SER A 140 6.69 6.63 -3.14
C SER A 140 7.34 5.30 -2.81
N ASN A 141 8.64 5.19 -3.06
CA ASN A 141 9.44 4.06 -2.60
C ASN A 141 9.95 4.26 -1.16
N GLN A 142 9.45 5.27 -0.45
CA GLN A 142 9.88 5.60 0.92
C GLN A 142 9.79 4.36 1.83
N GLY A 143 10.93 4.04 2.48
CA GLY A 143 11.11 2.84 3.31
C GLY A 143 11.65 1.63 2.54
N ALA A 144 11.80 1.67 1.23
CA ALA A 144 12.46 0.63 0.46
C ALA A 144 13.97 0.90 0.23
N TYR A 145 14.47 2.10 0.46
CA TYR A 145 15.89 2.56 0.37
C TYR A 145 16.79 1.75 -0.59
N THR A 146 16.20 1.22 -1.65
CA THR A 146 16.89 0.35 -2.63
C THR A 146 17.62 1.16 -3.69
N GLU A 147 17.29 2.44 -3.79
CA GLU A 147 17.84 3.34 -4.79
C GLU A 147 18.95 4.18 -4.18
N LYS A 148 20.01 4.38 -4.96
CA LYS A 148 21.12 5.25 -4.57
C LYS A 148 21.34 6.27 -5.67
N ASP A 149 21.69 7.50 -5.27
CA ASP A 149 22.18 8.52 -6.20
C ASP A 149 23.60 8.21 -6.70
N GLU A 150 24.12 9.08 -7.52
CA GLU A 150 25.49 8.96 -8.07
C GLU A 150 26.58 9.03 -6.99
N TYR A 151 26.26 9.53 -5.80
CA TYR A 151 27.18 9.59 -4.64
C TYR A 151 26.99 8.41 -3.68
N GLY A 152 26.07 7.48 -3.98
CA GLY A 152 25.79 6.30 -3.16
C GLY A 152 24.86 6.53 -1.99
N HIS A 153 24.23 7.72 -1.86
CA HIS A 153 23.24 8.01 -0.85
C HIS A 153 21.89 7.38 -1.22
N HIS A 154 21.19 6.88 -0.23
CA HIS A 154 19.84 6.36 -0.42
C HIS A 154 18.85 7.47 -0.74
N VAL A 155 18.18 7.38 -1.87
CA VAL A 155 17.21 8.36 -2.32
C VAL A 155 15.79 7.81 -2.30
N SER A 156 14.85 8.68 -1.96
CA SER A 156 13.43 8.39 -2.05
C SER A 156 12.90 8.93 -3.38
N ILE A 157 12.37 8.04 -4.21
CA ILE A 157 11.69 8.41 -5.43
C ILE A 157 10.21 8.62 -5.13
N GLN A 158 9.72 9.81 -5.42
CA GLN A 158 8.33 10.18 -5.23
C GLN A 158 7.80 10.85 -6.49
N GLY A 159 6.58 10.49 -6.89
CA GLY A 159 5.98 11.05 -8.09
C GLY A 159 4.61 10.45 -8.36
N TYR A 160 4.13 10.62 -9.57
CA TYR A 160 2.82 10.16 -9.98
C TYR A 160 2.91 9.11 -11.08
N ILE A 161 2.06 8.08 -10.97
CA ILE A 161 1.86 7.05 -12.00
C ILE A 161 0.39 7.14 -12.45
N HIS A 162 0.14 7.09 -13.76
CA HIS A 162 -1.22 7.07 -14.27
C HIS A 162 -1.90 5.73 -13.94
N LYS A 163 -3.15 5.78 -13.48
CA LYS A 163 -3.90 4.58 -13.03
C LYS A 163 -4.02 3.49 -14.09
N SER A 164 -4.05 3.86 -15.40
CA SER A 164 -4.14 2.89 -16.50
C SER A 164 -2.91 1.98 -16.62
N GLN A 165 -1.80 2.35 -15.99
CA GLN A 165 -0.56 1.58 -16.00
C GLN A 165 -0.45 0.63 -14.79
N LEU A 166 -1.48 0.61 -13.94
CA LEU A 166 -1.48 -0.13 -12.69
C LEU A 166 -2.71 -1.03 -12.58
N ARG A 167 -2.52 -2.22 -12.04
CA ARG A 167 -3.59 -3.12 -11.64
C ARG A 167 -3.51 -3.37 -10.13
N ARG A 168 -4.63 -3.15 -9.43
CA ARG A 168 -4.71 -3.45 -7.99
C ARG A 168 -4.56 -4.96 -7.77
N MET A 169 -3.80 -5.32 -6.76
CA MET A 169 -3.67 -6.71 -6.32
C MET A 169 -4.79 -6.98 -5.29
N GLU A 170 -5.57 -8.01 -5.56
CA GLU A 170 -6.64 -8.49 -4.68
C GLU A 170 -6.12 -9.54 -3.70
#